data_8d0a20960c71553d4405f8efe27bc4e2
#
_entry.id   8d0a20960c71553d4405f8efe27bc4e2
#
_cell.length_a   1.000
_cell.length_b   1.000
_cell.length_c   1.000
_cell.angle_alpha   90.00
_cell.angle_beta   90.00
_cell.angle_gamma   90.00
#
_symmetry.space_group_name_H-M   'P 1'
#
loop_
_entity.id
_entity.type
_entity.pdbx_description
1 polymer ?
#
loop_
_entity_poly.entity_id
_entity_poly.type
_entity_poly.pdbx_seq_one_letter_code
_entity_poly.pdbx_strand_id
1 'polypeptide(L)'
;MKFSILKTASNDYQFAVTTKAGHNLAPNIPTLTEAMHLTLAELKSATTNTSDSITGELTAPISPEIELWGAGVTYLRSRDARKEESGVPDVYQRVYEADRPEIFFKSNAVRARGTKALVGIRFDSAASVPEPEVAIYINKHREIIGYAICNDMTARTIEGENPLYLSQAKIYIGSTAIGPDITPAWLAPAAAEMTIKAKIVRGAAVVWEAQTSLGSLNRTLEDLVAYLFRCQDFPHGVILSTGTGIVPPLDIALKAGDVVEIDVAGVGKLINTVEVIPERR
;
A
#
# COMPACT_ATOMS: atom_id res chain seq x y z
N MET A 1 2.47 -11.97 -15.82
CA MET A 1 3.53 -12.27 -14.83
C MET A 1 3.38 -11.30 -13.67
N LYS A 2 3.50 -11.78 -12.45
CA LYS A 2 3.51 -11.01 -11.18
C LYS A 2 4.61 -11.56 -10.29
N PHE A 3 4.96 -10.85 -9.23
CA PHE A 3 5.81 -11.36 -8.17
C PHE A 3 4.97 -11.56 -6.91
N SER A 4 5.07 -12.72 -6.31
CA SER A 4 4.31 -13.10 -5.12
C SER A 4 5.26 -13.51 -3.99
N ILE A 5 4.82 -13.29 -2.77
CA ILE A 5 5.49 -13.85 -1.59
C ILE A 5 4.60 -14.96 -1.05
N LEU A 6 5.14 -16.17 -1.06
CA LEU A 6 4.44 -17.38 -0.64
C LEU A 6 5.02 -17.89 0.69
N LYS A 7 4.14 -18.19 1.64
CA LYS A 7 4.49 -18.91 2.84
C LYS A 7 4.35 -20.40 2.57
N THR A 8 5.45 -21.13 2.60
CA THR A 8 5.50 -22.57 2.34
C THR A 8 5.02 -23.39 3.53
N ALA A 9 4.84 -24.69 3.34
CA ALA A 9 4.49 -25.62 4.42
C ALA A 9 5.57 -25.68 5.52
N SER A 10 6.84 -25.34 5.21
CA SER A 10 7.94 -25.23 6.18
C SER A 10 7.96 -23.89 6.94
N ASN A 11 6.98 -23.02 6.74
CA ASN A 11 6.91 -21.65 7.27
C ASN A 11 7.95 -20.66 6.70
N ASP A 12 8.62 -21.00 5.62
CA ASP A 12 9.54 -20.09 4.94
C ASP A 12 8.77 -19.16 3.98
N TYR A 13 9.28 -17.94 3.80
CA TYR A 13 8.73 -16.98 2.85
C TYR A 13 9.58 -16.97 1.59
N GLN A 14 8.97 -17.33 0.46
CA GLN A 14 9.65 -17.46 -0.82
C GLN A 14 9.15 -16.43 -1.83
N PHE A 15 10.09 -15.82 -2.55
CA PHE A 15 9.78 -15.00 -3.72
C PHE A 15 9.45 -15.91 -4.90
N ALA A 16 8.34 -15.66 -5.55
CA ALA A 16 7.88 -16.45 -6.69
C ALA A 16 7.49 -15.56 -7.87
N VAL A 17 7.77 -16.04 -9.06
CA VAL A 17 7.21 -15.51 -10.32
C VAL A 17 5.89 -16.20 -10.59
N THR A 18 4.82 -15.43 -10.57
CA THR A 18 3.44 -15.92 -10.72
C THR A 18 2.92 -15.63 -12.11
N THR A 19 2.36 -16.65 -12.75
CA THR A 19 1.72 -16.59 -14.07
C THR A 19 0.35 -17.26 -14.00
N LYS A 20 -0.35 -17.34 -15.12
CA LYS A 20 -1.60 -18.13 -15.21
C LYS A 20 -1.37 -19.62 -14.98
N ALA A 21 -0.15 -20.13 -15.19
CA ALA A 21 0.20 -21.54 -14.99
C ALA A 21 0.51 -21.88 -13.51
N GLY A 22 0.67 -20.88 -12.63
CA GLY A 22 1.00 -21.06 -11.23
C GLY A 22 2.19 -20.23 -10.78
N HIS A 23 2.80 -20.64 -9.66
CA HIS A 23 3.95 -19.98 -9.04
C HIS A 23 5.21 -20.78 -9.30
N ASN A 24 6.27 -20.11 -9.71
CA ASN A 24 7.57 -20.71 -9.95
C ASN A 24 8.67 -19.93 -9.22
N LEU A 25 9.72 -20.64 -8.81
CA LEU A 25 10.89 -19.99 -8.21
C LEU A 25 11.67 -19.20 -9.25
N ALA A 26 12.20 -18.05 -8.85
CA ALA A 26 13.21 -17.33 -9.62
C ALA A 26 14.60 -17.82 -9.16
N PRO A 27 15.43 -18.39 -10.05
CA PRO A 27 16.77 -18.83 -9.67
C PRO A 27 17.57 -17.71 -9.01
N ASN A 28 18.19 -17.99 -7.87
CA ASN A 28 19.01 -17.04 -7.11
C ASN A 28 18.28 -15.83 -6.50
N ILE A 29 16.94 -15.85 -6.47
CA ILE A 29 16.14 -14.82 -5.82
C ILE A 29 15.17 -15.51 -4.84
N PRO A 30 15.64 -16.01 -3.69
CA PRO A 30 14.80 -16.73 -2.74
C PRO A 30 13.82 -15.82 -1.99
N THR A 31 14.15 -14.54 -1.78
CA THR A 31 13.30 -13.60 -1.02
C THR A 31 13.07 -12.29 -1.75
N LEU A 32 12.08 -11.53 -1.28
CA LEU A 32 11.84 -10.17 -1.80
C LEU A 32 13.05 -9.26 -1.55
N THR A 33 13.76 -9.44 -0.45
CA THR A 33 14.94 -8.65 -0.12
C THR A 33 16.04 -8.81 -1.17
N GLU A 34 16.32 -10.03 -1.63
CA GLU A 34 17.26 -10.25 -2.75
C GLU A 34 16.74 -9.62 -4.06
N ALA A 35 15.44 -9.70 -4.34
CA ALA A 35 14.86 -9.02 -5.51
C ALA A 35 15.08 -7.51 -5.46
N MET A 36 14.96 -6.90 -4.27
CA MET A 36 15.17 -5.47 -4.05
C MET A 36 16.64 -5.05 -4.09
N HIS A 37 17.58 -6.00 -4.04
CA HIS A 37 19.02 -5.73 -4.20
C HIS A 37 19.46 -5.65 -5.66
N LEU A 38 18.66 -6.17 -6.59
CA LEU A 38 18.96 -6.15 -8.03
C LEU A 38 18.57 -4.81 -8.66
N THR A 39 19.31 -4.41 -9.69
CA THR A 39 18.84 -3.36 -10.61
C THR A 39 17.59 -3.83 -11.35
N LEU A 40 16.83 -2.90 -11.89
CA LEU A 40 15.63 -3.21 -12.68
C LEU A 40 15.95 -4.15 -13.86
N ALA A 41 17.09 -3.95 -14.52
CA ALA A 41 17.54 -4.77 -15.64
C ALA A 41 17.91 -6.20 -15.21
N GLU A 42 18.65 -6.35 -14.10
CA GLU A 42 19.01 -7.65 -13.53
C GLU A 42 17.77 -8.41 -13.07
N LEU A 43 16.84 -7.76 -12.35
CA LEU A 43 15.60 -8.39 -11.89
C LEU A 43 14.76 -8.87 -13.08
N LYS A 44 14.62 -8.05 -14.12
CA LYS A 44 13.90 -8.41 -15.34
C LYS A 44 14.54 -9.63 -16.01
N SER A 45 15.87 -9.66 -16.13
CA SER A 45 16.60 -10.80 -16.71
C SER A 45 16.45 -12.08 -15.88
N ALA A 46 16.65 -11.98 -14.55
CA ALA A 46 16.60 -13.12 -13.65
C ALA A 46 15.21 -13.76 -13.50
N THR A 47 14.14 -12.96 -13.71
CA THR A 47 12.76 -13.46 -13.63
C THR A 47 12.17 -13.93 -14.96
N THR A 48 12.94 -13.86 -16.04
CA THR A 48 12.54 -14.39 -17.36
C THR A 48 12.59 -15.92 -17.41
N ASN A 49 13.60 -16.51 -16.78
CA ASN A 49 13.79 -17.97 -16.70
C ASN A 49 13.46 -18.41 -15.28
N THR A 50 12.30 -19.04 -15.11
CA THR A 50 11.88 -19.61 -13.85
C THR A 50 12.29 -21.09 -13.76
N SER A 51 12.49 -21.56 -12.53
CA SER A 51 12.79 -22.96 -12.24
C SER A 51 11.54 -23.73 -11.76
N ASP A 52 11.67 -24.52 -10.74
CA ASP A 52 10.65 -25.42 -10.22
C ASP A 52 9.37 -24.68 -9.79
N SER A 53 8.23 -25.35 -9.94
CA SER A 53 6.97 -24.88 -9.40
C SER A 53 6.98 -24.92 -7.87
N ILE A 54 6.35 -23.91 -7.26
CA ILE A 54 6.23 -23.81 -5.80
C ILE A 54 4.77 -23.62 -5.42
N THR A 55 4.38 -24.18 -4.27
CA THR A 55 3.07 -24.00 -3.65
C THR A 55 3.20 -23.36 -2.28
N GLY A 56 2.25 -22.54 -1.90
CA GLY A 56 2.24 -21.87 -0.61
C GLY A 56 1.04 -20.96 -0.46
N GLU A 57 0.87 -20.43 0.72
CA GLU A 57 -0.13 -19.41 1.01
C GLU A 57 0.38 -18.04 0.56
N LEU A 58 -0.45 -17.30 -0.19
CA LEU A 58 -0.13 -15.93 -0.60
C LEU A 58 -0.13 -15.01 0.63
N THR A 59 0.95 -14.27 0.83
CA THR A 59 1.12 -13.36 1.97
C THR A 59 1.25 -11.90 1.51
N ALA A 60 1.34 -10.98 2.47
CA ALA A 60 1.70 -9.60 2.16
C ALA A 60 3.08 -9.57 1.49
N PRO A 61 3.24 -8.92 0.33
CA PRO A 61 4.52 -8.85 -0.36
C PRO A 61 5.47 -7.82 0.27
N ILE A 62 5.88 -8.08 1.51
CA ILE A 62 6.83 -7.27 2.28
C ILE A 62 7.72 -8.17 3.13
N SER A 63 9.03 -7.96 3.10
CA SER A 63 10.01 -8.67 3.95
C SER A 63 10.28 -7.90 5.25
N PRO A 64 10.76 -8.57 6.30
CA PRO A 64 11.02 -7.93 7.61
C PRO A 64 11.94 -6.72 7.56
N GLU A 65 12.92 -6.71 6.64
CA GLU A 65 13.92 -5.67 6.47
C GLU A 65 13.41 -4.46 5.66
N ILE A 66 12.26 -4.60 5.01
CA ILE A 66 11.70 -3.58 4.12
C ILE A 66 10.70 -2.73 4.89
N GLU A 67 10.90 -1.42 4.85
CA GLU A 67 9.96 -0.45 5.39
C GLU A 67 8.89 -0.07 4.37
N LEU A 68 7.70 0.26 4.86
CA LEU A 68 6.64 0.86 4.07
C LEU A 68 6.39 2.28 4.58
N TRP A 69 6.57 3.24 3.69
CA TRP A 69 6.32 4.66 3.91
C TRP A 69 5.07 5.09 3.16
N GLY A 70 4.44 6.16 3.59
CA GLY A 70 3.29 6.77 2.92
C GLY A 70 3.59 8.19 2.48
N ALA A 71 2.94 8.63 1.42
CA ALA A 71 2.90 10.01 0.98
C ALA A 71 1.49 10.57 1.18
N GLY A 72 1.36 11.65 1.95
CA GLY A 72 0.07 12.29 2.24
C GLY A 72 -0.22 13.46 1.32
N VAL A 73 -1.51 13.81 1.22
CA VAL A 73 -2.02 15.01 0.52
C VAL A 73 -1.55 15.13 -0.93
N THR A 74 -1.42 14.01 -1.63
CA THR A 74 -0.91 13.95 -3.00
C THR A 74 -2.00 14.11 -4.08
N TYR A 75 -3.27 14.11 -3.69
CA TYR A 75 -4.41 14.33 -4.58
C TYR A 75 -5.24 15.54 -4.13
N LEU A 76 -5.88 16.21 -5.08
CA LEU A 76 -6.76 17.36 -4.80
C LEU A 76 -7.89 16.96 -3.85
N ARG A 77 -8.55 15.82 -4.08
CA ARG A 77 -9.64 15.33 -3.22
C ARG A 77 -9.17 15.00 -1.80
N SER A 78 -7.95 14.45 -1.66
CA SER A 78 -7.37 14.19 -0.35
C SER A 78 -7.15 15.47 0.44
N ARG A 79 -6.61 16.52 -0.19
CA ARG A 79 -6.51 17.87 0.40
C ARG A 79 -7.86 18.39 0.87
N ASP A 80 -8.87 18.30 0.03
CA ASP A 80 -10.20 18.86 0.31
C ASP A 80 -10.88 18.11 1.46
N ALA A 81 -10.85 16.78 1.46
CA ALA A 81 -11.38 15.98 2.56
C ALA A 81 -10.69 16.30 3.90
N ARG A 82 -9.35 16.45 3.91
CA ARG A 82 -8.60 16.82 5.12
C ARG A 82 -8.95 18.23 5.61
N LYS A 83 -9.17 19.18 4.70
CA LYS A 83 -9.60 20.53 5.07
C LYS A 83 -11.01 20.55 5.70
N GLU A 84 -11.92 19.71 5.20
CA GLU A 84 -13.29 19.60 5.71
C GLU A 84 -13.33 18.99 7.13
N GLU A 85 -12.39 18.09 7.45
CA GLU A 85 -12.41 17.26 8.65
C GLU A 85 -11.43 17.71 9.77
N SER A 86 -10.53 18.65 9.47
CA SER A 86 -9.47 19.07 10.40
C SER A 86 -9.78 20.38 11.12
N GLY A 87 -9.37 20.48 12.37
CA GLY A 87 -9.34 21.74 13.12
C GLY A 87 -8.29 22.75 12.61
N VAL A 88 -7.40 22.37 11.70
CA VAL A 88 -6.33 23.22 11.12
C VAL A 88 -6.24 23.06 9.59
N PRO A 89 -7.29 23.45 8.85
CA PRO A 89 -7.42 23.19 7.41
C PRO A 89 -6.29 23.78 6.56
N ASP A 90 -5.69 24.90 6.97
CA ASP A 90 -4.62 25.59 6.23
C ASP A 90 -3.34 24.75 6.09
N VAL A 91 -3.06 23.82 7.00
CA VAL A 91 -1.89 22.95 6.93
C VAL A 91 -1.93 22.08 5.69
N TYR A 92 -3.09 21.51 5.38
CA TYR A 92 -3.26 20.61 4.22
C TYR A 92 -3.19 21.34 2.90
N GLN A 93 -3.69 22.60 2.83
CA GLN A 93 -3.52 23.43 1.66
C GLN A 93 -2.04 23.73 1.40
N ARG A 94 -1.31 24.14 2.45
CA ARG A 94 0.13 24.45 2.35
C ARG A 94 0.95 23.24 1.93
N VAL A 95 0.67 22.05 2.47
CA VAL A 95 1.38 20.82 2.09
C VAL A 95 1.11 20.44 0.63
N TYR A 96 -0.14 20.58 0.18
CA TYR A 96 -0.50 20.30 -1.21
C TYR A 96 0.26 21.19 -2.21
N GLU A 97 0.47 22.47 -1.86
CA GLU A 97 1.14 23.48 -2.70
C GLU A 97 2.66 23.54 -2.46
N ALA A 98 3.18 22.95 -1.39
CA ALA A 98 4.59 23.01 -1.05
C ALA A 98 5.45 22.19 -2.01
N ASP A 99 6.73 22.58 -2.18
CA ASP A 99 7.72 21.76 -2.88
C ASP A 99 7.96 20.44 -2.16
N ARG A 100 8.02 20.47 -0.81
CA ARG A 100 8.24 19.30 0.02
C ARG A 100 6.95 18.51 0.23
N PRO A 101 6.86 17.23 -0.21
CA PRO A 101 5.72 16.38 0.08
C PRO A 101 5.67 15.99 1.57
N GLU A 102 4.50 15.65 2.05
CA GLU A 102 4.34 14.88 3.26
C GLU A 102 4.78 13.45 2.99
N ILE A 103 5.80 12.97 3.71
CA ILE A 103 6.26 11.57 3.68
C ILE A 103 6.42 11.11 5.11
N PHE A 104 5.82 9.96 5.46
CA PHE A 104 5.82 9.43 6.81
C PHE A 104 6.02 7.91 6.81
N PHE A 105 6.61 7.39 7.89
CA PHE A 105 6.67 5.95 8.10
C PHE A 105 5.26 5.41 8.34
N LYS A 106 4.87 4.38 7.59
CA LYS A 106 3.53 3.80 7.68
C LYS A 106 3.52 2.43 8.35
N SER A 107 4.39 1.54 7.94
CA SER A 107 4.32 0.15 8.38
C SER A 107 5.62 -0.60 8.18
N ASN A 108 5.64 -1.82 8.71
CA ASN A 108 6.62 -2.85 8.42
C ASN A 108 5.90 -4.20 8.26
N ALA A 109 6.64 -5.27 7.96
CA ALA A 109 6.07 -6.60 7.75
C ALA A 109 5.23 -7.12 8.93
N VAL A 110 5.57 -6.75 10.18
CA VAL A 110 4.83 -7.19 11.39
C VAL A 110 3.41 -6.64 11.42
N ARG A 111 3.20 -5.41 10.95
CA ARG A 111 1.90 -4.72 10.97
C ARG A 111 1.12 -4.85 9.66
N ALA A 112 1.81 -5.09 8.55
CA ALA A 112 1.17 -5.23 7.24
C ALA A 112 0.32 -6.51 7.16
N ARG A 113 -0.74 -6.44 6.38
CA ARG A 113 -1.67 -7.54 6.10
C ARG A 113 -1.69 -7.83 4.60
N GLY A 114 -1.74 -9.08 4.22
CA GLY A 114 -1.97 -9.52 2.85
C GLY A 114 -3.45 -9.50 2.47
N THR A 115 -3.73 -9.86 1.23
CA THR A 115 -5.12 -10.04 0.78
C THR A 115 -5.81 -11.14 1.60
N LYS A 116 -7.12 -10.98 1.86
CA LYS A 116 -7.97 -11.86 2.69
C LYS A 116 -7.66 -11.85 4.19
N ALA A 117 -6.57 -11.23 4.64
CA ALA A 117 -6.30 -11.05 6.07
C ALA A 117 -7.19 -9.95 6.66
N LEU A 118 -7.32 -9.94 7.99
CA LEU A 118 -8.07 -8.92 8.72
C LEU A 118 -7.29 -7.60 8.78
N VAL A 119 -7.96 -6.49 8.47
CA VAL A 119 -7.45 -5.13 8.68
C VAL A 119 -8.12 -4.50 9.90
N GLY A 120 -7.37 -3.66 10.61
CA GLY A 120 -7.79 -3.13 11.90
C GLY A 120 -8.42 -1.74 11.81
N ILE A 121 -9.44 -1.52 12.65
CA ILE A 121 -9.88 -0.19 13.09
C ILE A 121 -9.67 -0.08 14.59
N ARG A 122 -9.28 1.09 15.08
CA ARG A 122 -8.98 1.30 16.50
C ARG A 122 -10.26 1.40 17.34
N PHE A 123 -10.28 0.81 18.53
CA PHE A 123 -11.41 0.89 19.48
C PHE A 123 -11.67 2.32 19.96
N ASP A 124 -10.61 3.16 20.00
CA ASP A 124 -10.62 4.54 20.50
C ASP A 124 -10.78 5.61 19.40
N SER A 125 -11.09 5.21 18.17
CA SER A 125 -11.40 6.11 17.07
C SER A 125 -12.85 5.98 16.66
N ALA A 126 -13.61 7.05 16.75
CA ALA A 126 -15.03 7.04 16.38
C ALA A 126 -15.26 6.82 14.89
N ALA A 127 -14.32 7.23 14.04
CA ALA A 127 -14.37 6.99 12.60
C ALA A 127 -13.00 6.53 12.09
N SER A 128 -13.00 5.39 11.39
CA SER A 128 -11.86 4.89 10.63
C SER A 128 -12.29 4.66 9.19
N VAL A 129 -11.39 4.93 8.24
CA VAL A 129 -11.66 4.82 6.80
C VAL A 129 -10.55 4.06 6.09
N PRO A 130 -10.85 3.39 4.95
CA PRO A 130 -9.82 2.92 4.05
C PRO A 130 -9.30 4.09 3.20
N GLU A 131 -8.04 4.07 2.88
CA GLU A 131 -7.40 4.94 1.89
C GLU A 131 -6.78 4.06 0.80
N PRO A 132 -7.48 3.88 -0.33
CA PRO A 132 -7.03 3.07 -1.45
C PRO A 132 -5.91 3.75 -2.23
N GLU A 133 -4.78 3.07 -2.37
CA GLU A 133 -3.55 3.62 -2.93
C GLU A 133 -2.84 2.64 -3.85
N VAL A 134 -1.96 3.16 -4.71
CA VAL A 134 -0.91 2.37 -5.35
C VAL A 134 0.36 2.48 -4.51
N ALA A 135 1.01 1.36 -4.23
CA ALA A 135 2.33 1.33 -3.63
C ALA A 135 3.38 1.01 -4.69
N ILE A 136 4.50 1.73 -4.65
CA ILE A 136 5.67 1.50 -5.50
C ILE A 136 6.77 0.80 -4.71
N TYR A 137 7.39 -0.20 -5.32
CA TYR A 137 8.55 -0.91 -4.79
C TYR A 137 9.81 -0.29 -5.37
N ILE A 138 10.68 0.22 -4.52
CA ILE A 138 11.88 0.96 -4.89
C ILE A 138 13.08 0.17 -4.38
N ASN A 139 13.92 -0.32 -5.29
CA ASN A 139 15.10 -1.08 -4.95
C ASN A 139 16.20 -0.20 -4.30
N LYS A 140 17.29 -0.83 -3.82
CA LYS A 140 18.42 -0.10 -3.23
C LYS A 140 19.13 0.87 -4.19
N HIS A 141 18.89 0.71 -5.49
CA HIS A 141 19.44 1.60 -6.54
C HIS A 141 18.52 2.77 -6.87
N ARG A 142 17.40 2.94 -6.10
CA ARG A 142 16.37 3.99 -6.28
C ARG A 142 15.55 3.84 -7.55
N GLU A 143 15.48 2.64 -8.12
CA GLU A 143 14.66 2.35 -9.28
C GLU A 143 13.30 1.78 -8.83
N ILE A 144 12.21 2.20 -9.47
CA ILE A 144 10.88 1.60 -9.27
C ILE A 144 10.86 0.27 -10.00
N ILE A 145 10.79 -0.83 -9.24
CA ILE A 145 10.81 -2.19 -9.80
C ILE A 145 9.42 -2.81 -9.94
N GLY A 146 8.40 -2.23 -9.29
CA GLY A 146 7.05 -2.76 -9.37
C GLY A 146 6.00 -1.97 -8.60
N TYR A 147 4.75 -2.41 -8.76
CA TYR A 147 3.55 -1.78 -8.21
C TYR A 147 2.68 -2.81 -7.51
N ALA A 148 2.10 -2.44 -6.37
CA ALA A 148 1.06 -3.20 -5.68
C ALA A 148 -0.06 -2.28 -5.22
N ILE A 149 -1.13 -2.86 -4.68
CA ILE A 149 -2.21 -2.12 -4.05
C ILE A 149 -1.89 -1.97 -2.57
N CYS A 150 -2.06 -0.77 -2.02
CA CYS A 150 -2.01 -0.52 -0.58
C CYS A 150 -3.35 0.02 -0.09
N ASN A 151 -3.77 -0.42 1.09
CA ASN A 151 -4.83 0.21 1.86
C ASN A 151 -4.19 0.85 3.09
N ASP A 152 -4.08 2.17 3.08
CA ASP A 152 -3.62 2.98 4.21
C ASP A 152 -4.79 3.23 5.17
N MET A 153 -5.09 2.24 6.03
CA MET A 153 -6.15 2.35 7.03
C MET A 153 -5.87 3.50 7.99
N THR A 154 -6.85 4.39 8.15
CA THR A 154 -6.70 5.63 8.90
C THR A 154 -7.73 5.76 10.00
N ALA A 155 -7.27 6.00 11.23
CA ALA A 155 -8.11 6.43 12.35
C ALA A 155 -8.42 7.93 12.20
N ARG A 156 -9.45 8.24 11.40
CA ARG A 156 -9.70 9.59 10.87
C ARG A 156 -10.03 10.62 11.95
N THR A 157 -10.71 10.23 13.02
CA THR A 157 -10.99 11.16 14.11
C THR A 157 -9.73 11.58 14.86
N ILE A 158 -8.77 10.67 15.04
CA ILE A 158 -7.48 10.98 15.67
C ILE A 158 -6.63 11.89 14.77
N GLU A 159 -6.60 11.60 13.47
CA GLU A 159 -5.87 12.41 12.50
C GLU A 159 -6.45 13.83 12.40
N GLY A 160 -7.80 13.96 12.38
CA GLY A 160 -8.49 15.25 12.30
C GLY A 160 -8.40 16.08 13.58
N GLU A 161 -8.22 15.45 14.74
CA GLU A 161 -8.06 16.12 16.03
C GLU A 161 -6.78 16.97 16.05
N ASN A 162 -5.66 16.39 15.64
CA ASN A 162 -4.39 17.11 15.59
C ASN A 162 -3.40 16.44 14.62
N PRO A 163 -2.83 17.16 13.63
CA PRO A 163 -1.82 16.60 12.72
C PRO A 163 -0.62 15.95 13.40
N LEU A 164 -0.28 16.35 14.63
CA LEU A 164 0.79 15.74 15.43
C LEU A 164 0.45 14.31 15.90
N TYR A 165 -0.81 13.90 15.80
CA TYR A 165 -1.25 12.54 16.12
C TYR A 165 -1.19 11.59 14.90
N LEU A 166 -0.60 12.03 13.78
CA LEU A 166 -0.49 11.26 12.56
C LEU A 166 0.01 9.83 12.82
N SER A 167 1.06 9.67 13.61
CA SER A 167 1.62 8.35 13.92
C SER A 167 0.60 7.43 14.62
N GLN A 168 -0.22 7.97 15.52
CA GLN A 168 -1.26 7.19 16.21
C GLN A 168 -2.44 6.88 15.28
N ALA A 169 -2.75 7.80 14.36
CA ALA A 169 -3.82 7.63 13.39
C ALA A 169 -3.47 6.60 12.29
N LYS A 170 -2.18 6.46 11.95
CA LYS A 170 -1.68 5.70 10.80
C LYS A 170 -0.92 4.42 11.16
N ILE A 171 -0.35 4.31 12.39
CA ILE A 171 0.58 3.23 12.75
C ILE A 171 0.02 2.44 13.93
N TYR A 172 -0.76 1.40 13.62
CA TYR A 172 -1.30 0.46 14.60
C TYR A 172 -1.47 -0.93 13.95
N ILE A 173 -1.85 -1.92 14.71
CA ILE A 173 -1.99 -3.30 14.24
C ILE A 173 -3.09 -3.38 13.17
N GLY A 174 -2.75 -3.95 12.02
CA GLY A 174 -3.70 -4.09 10.91
C GLY A 174 -4.05 -2.77 10.20
N SER A 175 -3.31 -1.68 10.48
CA SER A 175 -3.54 -0.37 9.83
C SER A 175 -3.08 -0.33 8.37
N THR A 176 -2.50 -1.42 7.84
CA THR A 176 -1.99 -1.47 6.48
C THR A 176 -2.29 -2.81 5.85
N ALA A 177 -2.89 -2.82 4.67
CA ALA A 177 -2.90 -3.99 3.82
C ALA A 177 -2.15 -3.71 2.52
N ILE A 178 -1.39 -4.70 2.01
CA ILE A 178 -0.64 -4.59 0.77
C ILE A 178 -0.70 -5.89 -0.02
N GLY A 179 -0.78 -5.79 -1.35
CA GLY A 179 -0.80 -6.93 -2.24
C GLY A 179 -1.86 -6.82 -3.35
N PRO A 180 -2.38 -7.95 -3.86
CA PRO A 180 -2.01 -9.32 -3.50
C PRO A 180 -0.60 -9.71 -3.94
N ASP A 181 -0.15 -9.17 -5.09
CA ASP A 181 1.12 -9.43 -5.74
C ASP A 181 1.78 -8.11 -6.13
N ILE A 182 3.02 -8.18 -6.58
CA ILE A 182 3.73 -7.04 -7.19
C ILE A 182 3.65 -7.19 -8.72
N THR A 183 3.15 -6.16 -9.39
CA THR A 183 3.24 -6.04 -10.86
C THR A 183 4.60 -5.49 -11.21
N PRO A 184 5.45 -6.22 -11.98
CA PRO A 184 6.73 -5.69 -12.42
C PRO A 184 6.58 -4.37 -13.19
N ALA A 185 7.49 -3.42 -12.96
CA ALA A 185 7.40 -2.08 -13.54
C ALA A 185 7.32 -2.10 -15.08
N TRP A 186 8.04 -3.02 -15.73
CA TRP A 186 8.03 -3.16 -17.19
C TRP A 186 6.77 -3.83 -17.79
N LEU A 187 5.85 -4.28 -16.93
CA LEU A 187 4.55 -4.86 -17.32
C LEU A 187 3.37 -4.03 -16.82
N ALA A 188 3.64 -3.03 -16.00
CA ALA A 188 2.61 -2.16 -15.46
C ALA A 188 2.10 -1.19 -16.57
N PRO A 189 0.81 -0.85 -16.56
CA PRO A 189 0.30 0.21 -17.44
C PRO A 189 0.88 1.57 -17.04
N ALA A 190 0.72 2.57 -17.90
CA ALA A 190 1.06 3.94 -17.56
C ALA A 190 0.21 4.43 -16.37
N ALA A 191 0.74 5.36 -15.57
CA ALA A 191 0.05 5.86 -14.37
C ALA A 191 -1.38 6.37 -14.67
N ALA A 192 -1.58 7.03 -15.82
CA ALA A 192 -2.89 7.52 -16.24
C ALA A 192 -3.91 6.40 -16.53
N GLU A 193 -3.44 5.20 -16.84
CA GLU A 193 -4.28 4.02 -17.13
C GLU A 193 -4.56 3.20 -15.86
N MET A 194 -3.82 3.43 -14.77
CA MET A 194 -4.05 2.78 -13.47
C MET A 194 -5.26 3.40 -12.78
N THR A 195 -6.47 3.02 -13.20
CA THR A 195 -7.69 3.38 -12.48
C THR A 195 -7.75 2.63 -11.16
N ILE A 196 -7.95 3.36 -10.07
CA ILE A 196 -8.13 2.84 -8.71
C ILE A 196 -9.61 2.87 -8.38
N LYS A 197 -10.21 1.71 -8.17
CA LYS A 197 -11.61 1.57 -7.73
C LYS A 197 -11.62 0.98 -6.34
N ALA A 198 -12.49 1.50 -5.48
CA ALA A 198 -12.68 0.93 -4.15
C ALA A 198 -14.14 0.92 -3.76
N LYS A 199 -14.51 -0.07 -2.94
CA LYS A 199 -15.84 -0.16 -2.32
C LYS A 199 -15.77 -0.75 -0.92
N ILE A 200 -16.77 -0.39 -0.12
CA ILE A 200 -17.05 -0.97 1.20
C ILE A 200 -18.34 -1.78 1.08
N VAL A 201 -18.25 -3.06 1.42
CA VAL A 201 -19.41 -3.98 1.46
C VAL A 201 -19.73 -4.26 2.91
N ARG A 202 -20.98 -4.00 3.31
CA ARG A 202 -21.51 -4.25 4.66
C ARG A 202 -22.66 -5.25 4.57
N GLY A 203 -22.43 -6.46 5.07
CA GLY A 203 -23.36 -7.57 4.82
C GLY A 203 -23.45 -7.87 3.32
N ALA A 204 -24.63 -7.73 2.73
CA ALA A 204 -24.86 -7.93 1.29
C ALA A 204 -24.88 -6.62 0.47
N ALA A 205 -24.73 -5.45 1.10
CA ALA A 205 -24.88 -4.17 0.46
C ALA A 205 -23.54 -3.47 0.21
N VAL A 206 -23.38 -2.85 -0.95
CA VAL A 206 -22.31 -1.86 -1.18
C VAL A 206 -22.75 -0.55 -0.52
N VAL A 207 -22.07 -0.14 0.55
CA VAL A 207 -22.41 1.08 1.30
C VAL A 207 -21.62 2.30 0.82
N TRP A 208 -20.52 2.08 0.12
CA TRP A 208 -19.73 3.11 -0.53
C TRP A 208 -18.93 2.53 -1.69
N GLU A 209 -18.80 3.30 -2.74
CA GLU A 209 -17.89 3.02 -3.85
C GLU A 209 -17.41 4.33 -4.49
N ALA A 210 -16.16 4.34 -4.96
CA ALA A 210 -15.57 5.48 -5.66
C ALA A 210 -14.41 5.01 -6.57
N GLN A 211 -13.97 5.91 -7.45
CA GLN A 211 -12.82 5.68 -8.30
C GLN A 211 -11.99 6.94 -8.53
N THR A 212 -10.70 6.74 -8.77
CA THR A 212 -9.73 7.76 -9.18
C THR A 212 -8.71 7.13 -10.15
N SER A 213 -7.64 7.84 -10.46
CA SER A 213 -6.53 7.34 -11.27
C SER A 213 -5.20 7.75 -10.64
N LEU A 214 -4.18 6.90 -10.73
CA LEU A 214 -2.81 7.25 -10.32
C LEU A 214 -2.29 8.47 -11.11
N GLY A 215 -2.76 8.67 -12.34
CA GLY A 215 -2.44 9.85 -13.14
C GLY A 215 -2.99 11.18 -12.60
N SER A 216 -3.84 11.16 -11.56
CA SER A 216 -4.35 12.35 -10.89
C SER A 216 -3.49 12.82 -9.73
N LEU A 217 -2.32 12.22 -9.51
CA LEU A 217 -1.33 12.69 -8.54
C LEU A 217 -0.89 14.13 -8.87
N ASN A 218 -0.74 14.97 -7.84
CA ASN A 218 -0.18 16.32 -7.97
C ASN A 218 1.36 16.32 -8.09
N ARG A 219 1.99 15.15 -7.94
CA ARG A 219 3.45 14.95 -7.97
C ARG A 219 3.79 13.77 -8.84
N THR A 220 5.00 13.76 -9.40
CA THR A 220 5.51 12.58 -10.08
C THR A 220 6.00 11.53 -9.08
N LEU A 221 6.02 10.27 -9.48
CA LEU A 221 6.57 9.20 -8.64
C LEU A 221 8.06 9.41 -8.38
N GLU A 222 8.78 9.91 -9.38
CA GLU A 222 10.21 10.25 -9.30
C GLU A 222 10.49 11.35 -8.27
N ASP A 223 9.60 12.36 -8.18
CA ASP A 223 9.71 13.42 -7.17
C ASP A 223 9.54 12.84 -5.76
N LEU A 224 8.54 12.00 -5.54
CA LEU A 224 8.32 11.31 -4.27
C LEU A 224 9.52 10.44 -3.87
N VAL A 225 10.07 9.65 -4.81
CA VAL A 225 11.28 8.85 -4.60
C VAL A 225 12.47 9.74 -4.24
N ALA A 226 12.70 10.84 -4.97
CA ALA A 226 13.78 11.76 -4.70
C ALA A 226 13.72 12.38 -3.30
N TYR A 227 12.51 12.73 -2.83
CA TYR A 227 12.32 13.26 -1.48
C TYR A 227 12.49 12.18 -0.40
N LEU A 228 12.00 10.96 -0.62
CA LEU A 228 12.16 9.84 0.32
C LEU A 228 13.65 9.53 0.56
N PHE A 229 14.46 9.51 -0.50
CA PHE A 229 15.88 9.18 -0.44
C PHE A 229 16.80 10.39 -0.16
N ARG A 230 16.26 11.58 0.04
CA ARG A 230 17.10 12.82 0.13
C ARG A 230 18.12 12.80 1.26
N CYS A 231 17.74 12.26 2.42
CA CYS A 231 18.62 12.13 3.60
C CYS A 231 18.45 10.76 4.28
N GLN A 232 17.93 9.76 3.56
CA GLN A 232 17.73 8.41 4.04
C GLN A 232 18.39 7.41 3.10
N ASP A 233 18.82 6.30 3.67
CA ASP A 233 19.37 5.17 2.94
C ASP A 233 18.52 3.91 3.22
N PHE A 234 18.17 3.17 2.17
CA PHE A 234 17.37 1.96 2.25
C PHE A 234 18.16 0.78 1.63
N PRO A 235 19.07 0.16 2.39
CA PRO A 235 19.97 -0.87 1.88
C PRO A 235 19.25 -2.12 1.37
N HIS A 236 18.00 -2.34 1.81
CA HIS A 236 17.14 -3.44 1.38
C HIS A 236 15.98 -2.98 0.47
N GLY A 237 16.07 -1.75 -0.07
CA GLY A 237 14.95 -1.12 -0.76
C GLY A 237 13.85 -0.67 0.19
N VAL A 238 12.80 -0.09 -0.35
CA VAL A 238 11.67 0.50 0.40
C VAL A 238 10.38 0.41 -0.41
N ILE A 239 9.25 0.40 0.26
CA ILE A 239 7.92 0.52 -0.35
C ILE A 239 7.39 1.92 -0.02
N LEU A 240 6.87 2.62 -1.02
CA LEU A 240 6.19 3.90 -0.84
C LEU A 240 4.75 3.83 -1.35
N SER A 241 3.80 4.02 -0.46
CA SER A 241 2.39 4.21 -0.78
C SER A 241 2.17 5.66 -1.20
N THR A 242 1.49 5.89 -2.33
CA THR A 242 1.56 7.16 -3.06
C THR A 242 0.48 8.16 -2.67
N GLY A 243 -0.34 7.83 -1.69
CA GLY A 243 -1.49 8.62 -1.29
C GLY A 243 -2.78 8.23 -2.00
N THR A 244 -3.91 8.69 -1.47
CA THR A 244 -5.24 8.35 -1.96
C THR A 244 -5.94 9.53 -2.64
N GLY A 245 -6.67 9.24 -3.71
CA GLY A 245 -7.55 10.21 -4.39
C GLY A 245 -9.03 10.00 -4.10
N ILE A 246 -9.39 9.00 -3.28
CA ILE A 246 -10.77 8.66 -2.91
C ILE A 246 -10.84 8.28 -1.43
N VAL A 247 -11.74 8.94 -0.71
CA VAL A 247 -11.95 8.72 0.73
C VAL A 247 -13.44 8.66 1.00
N PRO A 248 -13.95 7.66 1.76
CA PRO A 248 -15.33 7.67 2.21
C PRO A 248 -15.60 8.87 3.11
N PRO A 249 -16.81 9.44 3.08
CA PRO A 249 -17.22 10.44 4.05
C PRO A 249 -17.34 9.82 5.46
N LEU A 250 -17.23 10.63 6.52
CA LEU A 250 -17.17 10.15 7.90
C LEU A 250 -18.42 9.38 8.38
N ASP A 251 -19.59 9.66 7.81
CA ASP A 251 -20.84 8.94 8.08
C ASP A 251 -20.82 7.50 7.53
N ILE A 252 -19.89 7.19 6.62
CA ILE A 252 -19.63 5.85 6.08
C ILE A 252 -18.39 5.20 6.77
N ALA A 253 -18.10 5.57 8.00
CA ALA A 253 -17.00 4.96 8.75
C ALA A 253 -17.09 3.42 8.78
N LEU A 254 -15.92 2.77 8.74
CA LEU A 254 -15.79 1.32 8.78
C LEU A 254 -16.32 0.72 10.08
N LYS A 255 -16.90 -0.47 9.97
CA LYS A 255 -17.38 -1.30 11.08
C LYS A 255 -16.76 -2.70 11.01
N ALA A 256 -16.68 -3.37 12.15
CA ALA A 256 -16.26 -4.78 12.15
C ALA A 256 -17.16 -5.62 11.21
N GLY A 257 -16.54 -6.48 10.44
CA GLY A 257 -17.22 -7.32 9.43
C GLY A 257 -17.42 -6.66 8.06
N ASP A 258 -17.14 -5.35 7.91
CA ASP A 258 -17.11 -4.74 6.58
C ASP A 258 -16.01 -5.38 5.73
N VAL A 259 -16.23 -5.45 4.43
CA VAL A 259 -15.23 -5.89 3.46
C VAL A 259 -14.82 -4.70 2.61
N VAL A 260 -13.52 -4.40 2.62
CA VAL A 260 -12.90 -3.39 1.75
C VAL A 260 -12.34 -4.11 0.53
N GLU A 261 -12.79 -3.72 -0.66
CA GLU A 261 -12.25 -4.19 -1.93
C GLU A 261 -11.62 -3.01 -2.67
N ILE A 262 -10.35 -3.18 -3.08
CA ILE A 262 -9.60 -2.21 -3.88
C ILE A 262 -9.15 -2.92 -5.15
N ASP A 263 -9.47 -2.35 -6.31
CA ASP A 263 -9.12 -2.86 -7.63
C ASP A 263 -8.32 -1.80 -8.38
N VAL A 264 -7.11 -2.13 -8.81
CA VAL A 264 -6.27 -1.23 -9.61
C VAL A 264 -6.00 -1.86 -10.96
N ALA A 265 -6.42 -1.15 -12.02
CA ALA A 265 -6.28 -1.63 -13.39
C ALA A 265 -4.82 -1.99 -13.71
N GLY A 266 -4.61 -3.21 -14.23
CA GLY A 266 -3.29 -3.76 -14.55
C GLY A 266 -2.46 -4.22 -13.34
N VAL A 267 -2.85 -3.86 -12.11
CA VAL A 267 -2.14 -4.27 -10.88
C VAL A 267 -2.83 -5.45 -10.20
N GLY A 268 -4.13 -5.40 -9.94
CA GLY A 268 -4.84 -6.51 -9.31
C GLY A 268 -5.98 -6.07 -8.40
N LYS A 269 -6.34 -6.96 -7.45
CA LYS A 269 -7.41 -6.71 -6.48
C LYS A 269 -6.97 -7.10 -5.06
N LEU A 270 -7.11 -6.20 -4.11
CA LEU A 270 -6.88 -6.40 -2.69
C LEU A 270 -8.22 -6.42 -1.96
N ILE A 271 -8.43 -7.45 -1.12
CA ILE A 271 -9.70 -7.65 -0.39
C ILE A 271 -9.38 -7.95 1.05
N ASN A 272 -9.96 -7.20 1.97
CA ASN A 272 -9.76 -7.39 3.40
C ASN A 272 -11.06 -7.23 4.18
N THR A 273 -11.24 -8.05 5.22
CA THR A 273 -12.32 -7.89 6.18
C THR A 273 -11.84 -7.05 7.37
N VAL A 274 -12.72 -6.21 7.88
CA VAL A 274 -12.41 -5.27 8.98
C VAL A 274 -12.64 -5.90 10.34
N GLU A 275 -11.69 -5.73 11.28
CA GLU A 275 -11.82 -6.07 12.69
C GLU A 275 -11.59 -4.84 13.60
N VAL A 276 -12.14 -4.86 14.80
CA VAL A 276 -11.80 -3.87 15.84
C VAL A 276 -10.55 -4.32 16.59
N ILE A 277 -9.53 -3.47 16.63
CA ILE A 277 -8.35 -3.70 17.47
C ILE A 277 -8.67 -3.23 18.88
N PRO A 278 -8.73 -4.15 19.85
CA PRO A 278 -9.06 -3.82 21.22
C PRO A 278 -7.93 -3.09 21.95
N GLU A 279 -8.26 -2.50 23.08
CA GLU A 279 -7.25 -2.00 24.01
C GLU A 279 -6.28 -3.14 24.40
N ARG A 280 -5.00 -2.82 24.36
CA ARG A 280 -3.96 -3.75 24.86
C ARG A 280 -3.38 -3.18 26.15
N ARG A 281 -3.49 -3.96 27.21
CA ARG A 281 -2.90 -3.68 28.52
C ARG A 281 -1.53 -4.31 28.64
#